data_e0d77c8e726a9e874b7670a87c915c31
#
_entry.id   e0d77c8e726a9e874b7670a87c915c31
#
_cell.length_a   1.000
_cell.length_b   1.000
_cell.length_c   1.000
_cell.angle_alpha   90.00
_cell.angle_beta   90.00
_cell.angle_gamma   90.00
#
_symmetry.space_group_name_H-M   'P 1'
#
loop_
_entity.id
_entity.type
_entity.pdbx_description
1 polymer ?
#
loop_
_entity_poly.entity_id
_entity_poly.type
_entity_poly.pdbx_seq_one_letter_code
_entity_poly.pdbx_strand_id
1 'polypeptide(L)'
;MAKLKITRANGDVSEHAISPKIEYAFELYAKKGFHKAFRDDEKQSDVYWLCWESIRRSGETVKPFGESFLETLARVEVLDDDPLE
;
A
#
# COMPACT_ATOMS: atom_id res chain seq x y z
N MET A 1 3.39 1.86 -14.26
CA MET A 1 2.95 2.43 -12.99
C MET A 1 2.73 1.33 -11.97
N ALA A 2 3.21 1.52 -10.77
CA ALA A 2 3.05 0.50 -9.74
C ALA A 2 1.62 0.47 -9.21
N LYS A 3 1.22 -0.68 -8.72
CA LYS A 3 -0.09 -0.84 -8.09
C LYS A 3 0.01 -1.87 -6.98
N LEU A 4 -0.99 -1.85 -6.10
CA LEU A 4 -1.10 -2.81 -5.01
C LEU A 4 -2.18 -3.82 -5.34
N LYS A 5 -1.87 -5.09 -5.09
CA LYS A 5 -2.87 -6.15 -5.13
C LYS A 5 -3.12 -6.57 -3.69
N ILE A 6 -4.36 -6.43 -3.24
CA ILE A 6 -4.73 -6.64 -1.85
C ILE A 6 -5.68 -7.81 -1.76
N THR A 7 -5.31 -8.82 -0.98
CA THR A 7 -6.19 -9.95 -0.68
C THR A 7 -6.62 -9.82 0.77
N ARG A 8 -7.93 -9.74 0.98
CA ARG A 8 -8.52 -9.62 2.32
C ARG A 8 -8.64 -10.98 2.97
N ALA A 9 -8.77 -10.97 4.29
CA ALA A 9 -8.92 -12.21 5.06
C ALA A 9 -10.16 -13.00 4.63
N ASN A 10 -11.18 -12.32 4.12
CA ASN A 10 -12.40 -12.98 3.64
C ASN A 10 -12.30 -13.50 2.21
N GLY A 11 -11.15 -13.33 1.57
CA GLY A 11 -10.93 -13.82 0.21
C GLY A 11 -11.11 -12.79 -0.88
N ASP A 12 -11.61 -11.59 -0.56
CA ASP A 12 -11.79 -10.54 -1.57
C ASP A 12 -10.44 -10.05 -2.07
N VAL A 13 -10.35 -9.81 -3.38
CA VAL A 13 -9.12 -9.33 -4.01
C VAL A 13 -9.44 -8.03 -4.74
N SER A 14 -8.57 -7.03 -4.57
CA SER A 14 -8.70 -5.77 -5.28
C SER A 14 -7.32 -5.26 -5.66
N GLU A 15 -7.29 -4.37 -6.67
CA GLU A 15 -6.06 -3.73 -7.11
C GLU A 15 -6.24 -2.23 -7.06
N HIS A 16 -5.21 -1.53 -6.63
CA HIS A 16 -5.23 -0.08 -6.47
C HIS A 16 -3.97 0.51 -7.08
N ALA A 17 -4.14 1.49 -7.96
CA ALA A 17 -2.99 2.19 -8.54
C ALA A 17 -2.33 3.04 -7.46
N ILE A 18 -1.00 3.07 -7.45
CA ILE A 18 -0.24 3.93 -6.55
C ILE A 18 -0.06 5.26 -7.27
N SER A 19 -0.92 6.21 -6.94
CA SER A 19 -0.92 7.52 -7.59
C SER A 19 0.13 8.45 -6.97
N PRO A 20 0.45 9.57 -7.64
CA PRO A 20 1.37 10.55 -7.05
C PRO A 20 0.90 11.05 -5.68
N LYS A 21 -0.40 11.19 -5.47
CA LYS A 21 -0.90 11.61 -4.16
C LYS A 21 -0.57 10.60 -3.07
N ILE A 22 -0.66 9.32 -3.39
CA ILE A 22 -0.36 8.26 -2.44
C ILE A 22 1.14 8.22 -2.18
N GLU A 23 1.95 8.37 -3.23
CA GLU A 23 3.41 8.42 -3.07
C GLU A 23 3.82 9.57 -2.16
N TYR A 24 3.23 10.74 -2.38
CA TYR A 24 3.51 11.91 -1.57
C TYR A 24 3.12 11.69 -0.10
N ALA A 25 1.92 11.15 0.13
CA ALA A 25 1.46 10.84 1.48
C ALA A 25 2.39 9.86 2.18
N PHE A 26 2.86 8.85 1.44
CA PHE A 26 3.79 7.87 1.99
C PHE A 26 5.10 8.54 2.40
N GLU A 27 5.62 9.42 1.57
CA GLU A 27 6.89 10.08 1.88
C GLU A 27 6.78 10.95 3.12
N LEU A 28 5.64 11.59 3.32
CA LEU A 28 5.40 12.36 4.53
C LEU A 28 5.34 11.45 5.76
N TYR A 29 4.73 10.29 5.62
CA TYR A 29 4.62 9.33 6.71
C TYR A 29 5.98 8.69 7.05
N ALA A 30 6.66 8.18 6.04
CA ALA A 30 7.89 7.42 6.23
C ALA A 30 9.12 8.31 6.38
N LYS A 31 9.02 9.56 5.95
CA LYS A 31 10.11 10.54 5.95
C LYS A 31 11.31 10.06 5.15
N LYS A 32 11.03 9.42 4.01
CA LYS A 32 12.05 8.97 3.07
C LYS A 32 11.41 8.83 1.71
N GLY A 33 12.23 8.76 0.67
CA GLY A 33 11.75 8.66 -0.69
C GLY A 33 11.01 7.34 -0.95
N PHE A 34 9.97 7.41 -1.78
CA PHE A 34 9.16 6.26 -2.10
C PHE A 34 9.99 5.13 -2.73
N HIS A 35 10.79 5.46 -3.74
CA HIS A 35 11.58 4.44 -4.43
C HIS A 35 12.64 3.83 -3.51
N LYS A 36 13.24 4.66 -2.66
CA LYS A 36 14.22 4.14 -1.70
C LYS A 36 13.56 3.14 -0.75
N ALA A 37 12.36 3.45 -0.28
CA ALA A 37 11.66 2.58 0.66
C ALA A 37 11.36 1.21 0.05
N PHE A 38 10.95 1.18 -1.21
CA PHE A 38 10.48 -0.07 -1.82
C PHE A 38 11.52 -0.76 -2.69
N ARG A 39 12.66 -0.14 -2.89
CA ARG A 39 13.76 -0.77 -3.62
C ARG A 39 14.86 -1.24 -2.65
N ASP A 40 15.20 -0.39 -1.69
CA ASP A 40 16.35 -0.64 -0.82
C ASP A 40 15.95 -1.20 0.55
N ASP A 41 14.93 -0.61 1.18
CA ASP A 41 14.56 -0.97 2.54
C ASP A 41 13.59 -2.14 2.59
N GLU A 42 12.64 -2.18 1.66
CA GLU A 42 11.68 -3.29 1.49
C GLU A 42 10.98 -3.70 2.79
N LYS A 43 10.57 -2.71 3.59
CA LYS A 43 9.90 -2.99 4.85
C LYS A 43 8.45 -3.37 4.60
N GLN A 44 8.03 -4.48 5.15
CA GLN A 44 6.66 -4.94 5.00
C GLN A 44 5.66 -3.98 5.64
N SER A 45 6.03 -3.35 6.74
CA SER A 45 5.16 -2.36 7.38
C SER A 45 4.86 -1.18 6.46
N ASP A 46 5.80 -0.81 5.61
CA ASP A 46 5.59 0.26 4.64
C ASP A 46 4.56 -0.16 3.58
N VAL A 47 4.63 -1.41 3.14
CA VAL A 47 3.66 -1.96 2.20
C VAL A 47 2.26 -1.95 2.80
N TYR A 48 2.14 -2.33 4.06
CA TYR A 48 0.85 -2.35 4.75
C TYR A 48 0.29 -0.94 4.92
N TRP A 49 1.14 0.03 5.19
CA TRP A 49 0.68 1.42 5.30
C TRP A 49 0.16 1.92 3.95
N LEU A 50 0.86 1.59 2.86
CA LEU A 50 0.38 1.94 1.52
C LEU A 50 -0.99 1.33 1.25
N CYS A 51 -1.17 0.07 1.66
CA CYS A 51 -2.43 -0.62 1.52
C CYS A 51 -3.54 0.14 2.25
N TRP A 52 -3.28 0.49 3.51
CA TRP A 52 -4.24 1.23 4.33
C TRP A 52 -4.63 2.55 3.68
N GLU A 53 -3.65 3.32 3.23
CA GLU A 53 -3.89 4.61 2.62
C GLU A 53 -4.65 4.48 1.30
N SER A 54 -4.33 3.48 0.50
CA SER A 54 -5.00 3.24 -0.78
C SER A 54 -6.47 2.91 -0.58
N ILE A 55 -6.77 2.06 0.39
CA ILE A 55 -8.15 1.69 0.69
C ILE A 55 -8.92 2.90 1.22
N ARG A 56 -8.31 3.65 2.13
CA ARG A 56 -8.93 4.84 2.70
C ARG A 56 -9.27 5.86 1.62
N ARG A 57 -8.36 6.07 0.67
CA ARG A 57 -8.58 7.03 -0.40
C ARG A 57 -9.59 6.56 -1.44
N SER A 58 -9.86 5.26 -1.48
CA SER A 58 -10.90 4.74 -2.37
C SER A 58 -12.31 5.03 -1.85
N GLY A 59 -12.41 5.57 -0.63
CA GLY A 59 -13.70 5.90 -0.04
C GLY A 59 -14.21 4.88 0.96
N GLU A 60 -13.47 3.81 1.17
CA GLU A 60 -13.88 2.79 2.13
C GLU A 60 -13.55 3.24 3.55
N THR A 61 -14.46 2.99 4.49
CA THR A 61 -14.20 3.24 5.89
C THR A 61 -13.28 2.17 6.44
N VAL A 62 -12.15 2.58 7.01
CA VAL A 62 -11.18 1.62 7.54
C VAL A 62 -10.87 1.96 9.00
N LYS A 63 -10.41 0.94 9.73
CA LYS A 63 -9.91 1.15 11.09
C LYS A 63 -8.61 1.95 11.03
N PRO A 64 -8.25 2.64 12.12
CA PRO A 64 -6.94 3.29 12.17
C PRO A 64 -5.84 2.28 11.87
N PHE A 65 -4.75 2.76 11.28
CA PHE A 65 -3.64 1.90 10.92
C PHE A 65 -3.06 1.25 12.18
N GLY A 66 -2.96 -0.07 12.17
CA GLY A 66 -2.45 -0.85 13.28
C GLY A 66 -2.87 -2.30 13.17
N GLU A 67 -2.69 -3.05 14.25
CA GLU A 67 -2.95 -4.50 14.22
C GLU A 67 -4.38 -4.85 13.85
N SER A 68 -5.36 -4.07 14.34
CA SER A 68 -6.76 -4.36 14.02
C SER A 68 -7.05 -4.26 12.54
N PHE A 69 -6.44 -3.28 11.88
CA PHE A 69 -6.56 -3.18 10.44
C PHE A 69 -5.86 -4.35 9.75
N LEU A 70 -4.65 -4.68 10.22
CA LEU A 70 -3.85 -5.74 9.59
C LEU A 70 -4.53 -7.10 9.66
N GLU A 71 -5.35 -7.33 10.68
CA GLU A 71 -6.10 -8.58 10.79
C GLU A 71 -7.10 -8.76 9.66
N THR A 72 -7.47 -7.69 8.97
CA THR A 72 -8.39 -7.78 7.83
C THR A 72 -7.71 -8.20 6.54
N LEU A 73 -6.38 -8.30 6.55
CA LEU A 73 -5.59 -8.59 5.36
C LEU A 73 -5.07 -10.02 5.38
N ALA A 74 -5.06 -10.66 4.21
CA ALA A 74 -4.38 -11.94 4.04
C ALA A 74 -3.05 -11.73 3.35
N ARG A 75 -3.00 -10.84 2.35
CA ARG A 75 -1.78 -10.64 1.57
C ARG A 75 -1.83 -9.29 0.85
N VAL A 76 -0.68 -8.63 0.76
CA VAL A 76 -0.53 -7.41 -0.01
C VAL A 76 0.72 -7.53 -0.87
N GLU A 77 0.57 -7.28 -2.17
CA GLU A 77 1.68 -7.34 -3.10
C GLU A 77 1.83 -6.01 -3.83
N VAL A 78 3.06 -5.57 -4.01
CA VAL A 78 3.35 -4.43 -4.87
C VAL A 78 3.68 -4.97 -6.25
N LEU A 79 2.87 -4.57 -7.24
CA LEU A 79 3.05 -5.01 -8.62
C LEU A 79 3.57 -3.82 -9.42
N ASP A 80 4.65 -4.03 -10.13
CA ASP A 80 5.22 -3.01 -11.01
C ASP A 80 5.25 -3.60 -12.41
N ASP A 81 4.21 -3.28 -13.18
CA ASP A 81 4.05 -3.81 -14.52
C ASP A 81 4.49 -2.84 -15.61
N ASP A 82 5.14 -1.75 -15.22
CA ASP A 82 5.67 -0.78 -16.18
C ASP A 82 7.15 -1.05 -16.39
N PRO A 83 7.53 -1.65 -17.52
CA PRO A 83 8.93 -2.03 -17.75
C PRO A 83 9.88 -0.86 -17.87
N LEU A 84 9.37 0.35 -17.97
CA LEU A 84 10.20 1.54 -18.08
C LEU A 84 10.60 2.12 -16.73
N GLU A 85 10.03 1.61 -15.66
CA GLU A 85 10.28 2.10 -14.32
C GLU A 85 11.60 1.60 -13.73
#